data_1dddc4e565ed0e07dd2afe002acbd7cd
#
_entry.id   1dddc4e565ed0e07dd2afe002acbd7cd
#
_cell.length_a   1.000
_cell.length_b   1.000
_cell.length_c   1.000
_cell.angle_alpha   90.00
_cell.angle_beta   90.00
_cell.angle_gamma   90.00
#
_symmetry.space_group_name_H-M   'P 1'
#
loop_
_entity.id
_entity.type
_entity.pdbx_description
1 polymer ?
#
loop_
_entity_poly.entity_id
_entity_poly.type
_entity_poly.pdbx_seq_one_letter_code
_entity_poly.pdbx_strand_id
1 'polypeptide(L)'
;MNTGYKLIGKCLQEDYCQNLFNKINSTYEEHLKNSEKLAGGISGHLNCVLGEESSIILERLQEYNGMKEMADFFQIDLDKYHVSVGCNVNLPGSKLQHIHYDGDYDEESFILNIPLIDTTKMNGAIKIIPESHTIKRSYLGYILSGISKKTLQIESNQGHGLIRSSNAWHRGTPNRTNVIRPMLNIVLYKIDSPYSKDAIKDDLEYTKGKIRFRDNWYLATSLPRRLQEYAYVYFPLFHSFTRVIKSLFRTKDIL
;
A
#
# COMPACT_ATOMS: atom_id res chain seq x y z
N MET A 1 -8.46 23.39 -3.86
CA MET A 1 -8.79 22.23 -2.99
C MET A 1 -7.70 21.20 -3.14
N ASN A 2 -7.26 20.59 -2.03
CA ASN A 2 -6.26 19.52 -2.06
C ASN A 2 -6.90 18.25 -2.64
N THR A 3 -6.30 17.67 -3.70
CA THR A 3 -6.81 16.45 -4.36
C THR A 3 -6.67 15.19 -3.50
N GLY A 4 -5.94 15.26 -2.38
CA GLY A 4 -5.61 14.13 -1.52
C GLY A 4 -4.42 13.32 -2.02
N TYR A 5 -3.81 13.68 -3.15
CA TYR A 5 -2.60 13.09 -3.69
C TYR A 5 -1.85 14.05 -4.62
N LYS A 6 -0.57 13.81 -4.81
CA LYS A 6 0.29 14.55 -5.77
C LYS A 6 1.43 13.64 -6.23
N LEU A 7 1.73 13.63 -7.52
CA LEU A 7 2.99 13.11 -8.02
C LEU A 7 4.10 14.13 -7.73
N ILE A 8 5.23 13.64 -7.27
CA ILE A 8 6.42 14.44 -6.97
C ILE A 8 7.64 13.89 -7.72
N GLY A 9 8.70 14.67 -7.71
CA GLY A 9 9.94 14.31 -8.39
C GLY A 9 10.65 13.10 -7.78
N LYS A 10 11.92 12.96 -8.15
CA LYS A 10 12.80 11.88 -7.69
C LYS A 10 12.96 11.92 -6.17
N CYS A 11 12.72 10.77 -5.54
CA CYS A 11 12.88 10.53 -4.10
C CYS A 11 14.01 9.55 -3.79
N LEU A 12 14.38 8.70 -4.75
CA LEU A 12 15.49 7.76 -4.64
C LEU A 12 16.25 7.68 -5.96
N GLN A 13 17.55 7.36 -5.89
CA GLN A 13 18.38 7.10 -7.06
C GLN A 13 17.94 5.84 -7.78
N GLU A 14 17.99 5.86 -9.11
CA GLU A 14 17.58 4.73 -9.96
C GLU A 14 18.44 3.48 -9.70
N ASP A 15 19.76 3.66 -9.56
CA ASP A 15 20.68 2.57 -9.24
C ASP A 15 20.34 1.89 -7.91
N TYR A 16 19.96 2.68 -6.89
CA TYR A 16 19.53 2.13 -5.61
C TYR A 16 18.19 1.40 -5.75
N CYS A 17 17.24 1.97 -6.47
CA CYS A 17 15.96 1.33 -6.76
C CYS A 17 16.17 -0.01 -7.49
N GLN A 18 17.06 -0.06 -8.49
CA GLN A 18 17.37 -1.28 -9.22
C GLN A 18 18.03 -2.34 -8.32
N ASN A 19 18.98 -1.93 -7.47
CA ASN A 19 19.62 -2.85 -6.51
C ASN A 19 18.61 -3.43 -5.53
N LEU A 20 17.74 -2.60 -4.97
CA LEU A 20 16.70 -3.04 -4.05
C LEU A 20 15.66 -3.94 -4.74
N PHE A 21 15.27 -3.61 -5.97
CA PHE A 21 14.44 -4.47 -6.80
C PHE A 21 15.06 -5.86 -6.97
N ASN A 22 16.35 -5.95 -7.30
CA ASN A 22 17.04 -7.23 -7.49
C ASN A 22 17.05 -8.06 -6.19
N LYS A 23 17.29 -7.44 -5.03
CA LYS A 23 17.23 -8.11 -3.72
C LYS A 23 15.83 -8.68 -3.44
N ILE A 24 14.79 -7.89 -3.67
CA ILE A 24 13.39 -8.32 -3.46
C ILE A 24 13.02 -9.44 -4.44
N ASN A 25 13.41 -9.32 -5.70
CA ASN A 25 13.12 -10.33 -6.72
C ASN A 25 13.81 -11.67 -6.40
N SER A 26 15.10 -11.65 -6.02
CA SER A 26 15.81 -12.86 -5.61
C SER A 26 15.17 -13.54 -4.39
N THR A 27 14.74 -12.73 -3.40
CA THR A 27 14.02 -13.26 -2.22
C THR A 27 12.68 -13.90 -2.64
N TYR A 28 11.94 -13.27 -3.56
CA TYR A 28 10.68 -13.82 -4.06
C TYR A 28 10.89 -15.14 -4.82
N GLU A 29 11.92 -15.23 -5.66
CA GLU A 29 12.26 -16.47 -6.39
C GLU A 29 12.62 -17.61 -5.44
N GLU A 30 13.28 -17.32 -4.33
CA GLU A 30 13.58 -18.30 -3.29
C GLU A 30 12.30 -18.84 -2.64
N HIS A 31 11.37 -17.96 -2.26
CA HIS A 31 10.07 -18.35 -1.72
C HIS A 31 9.24 -19.20 -2.70
N LEU A 32 9.28 -18.88 -3.99
CA LEU A 32 8.62 -19.69 -5.03
C LEU A 32 9.19 -21.11 -5.08
N LYS A 33 10.51 -21.29 -4.98
CA LYS A 33 11.15 -22.61 -4.96
C LYS A 33 10.72 -23.42 -3.76
N ASN A 34 10.53 -22.78 -2.62
CA ASN A 34 10.14 -23.41 -1.36
C ASN A 34 8.62 -23.63 -1.25
N SER A 35 7.83 -23.22 -2.25
CA SER A 35 6.36 -23.34 -2.27
C SER A 35 5.68 -22.71 -1.04
N GLU A 36 6.26 -21.67 -0.49
CA GLU A 36 5.78 -21.00 0.71
C GLU A 36 4.46 -20.25 0.46
N LYS A 37 3.59 -20.27 1.45
CA LYS A 37 2.32 -19.53 1.42
C LYS A 37 2.53 -18.13 1.96
N LEU A 38 2.54 -17.15 1.07
CA LEU A 38 2.79 -15.76 1.41
C LEU A 38 1.48 -14.99 1.64
N ALA A 39 1.54 -14.00 2.54
CA ALA A 39 0.43 -13.09 2.80
C ALA A 39 0.10 -12.27 1.54
N GLY A 40 -1.18 -12.30 1.13
CA GLY A 40 -1.64 -11.68 -0.12
C GLY A 40 -1.42 -12.53 -1.38
N GLY A 41 -0.89 -13.78 -1.25
CA GLY A 41 -0.56 -14.64 -2.38
C GLY A 41 -1.75 -14.98 -3.29
N ILE A 42 -2.96 -15.11 -2.74
CA ILE A 42 -4.18 -15.39 -3.54
C ILE A 42 -4.52 -14.24 -4.48
N SER A 43 -4.40 -13.00 -3.99
CA SER A 43 -4.65 -11.80 -4.80
C SER A 43 -3.45 -11.37 -5.64
N GLY A 44 -2.26 -11.89 -5.32
CA GLY A 44 -1.00 -11.51 -5.95
C GLY A 44 -0.44 -10.16 -5.50
N HIS A 45 -0.87 -9.66 -4.34
CA HIS A 45 -0.36 -8.44 -3.70
C HIS A 45 0.32 -8.82 -2.38
N LEU A 46 1.63 -9.01 -2.42
CA LEU A 46 2.41 -9.46 -1.27
C LEU A 46 2.88 -8.29 -0.40
N ASN A 47 3.01 -8.56 0.91
CA ASN A 47 3.68 -7.65 1.84
C ASN A 47 5.13 -8.13 2.03
N CYS A 48 6.07 -7.24 1.74
CA CYS A 48 7.50 -7.47 1.90
C CYS A 48 8.02 -6.64 3.08
N VAL A 49 8.70 -7.31 3.99
CA VAL A 49 9.44 -6.72 5.11
C VAL A 49 10.86 -6.46 4.63
N LEU A 50 11.32 -5.23 4.80
CA LEU A 50 12.60 -4.78 4.23
C LEU A 50 13.79 -5.03 5.16
N GLY A 51 13.54 -5.28 6.46
CA GLY A 51 14.61 -5.48 7.43
C GLY A 51 15.51 -4.24 7.55
N GLU A 52 16.81 -4.47 7.58
CA GLU A 52 17.83 -3.40 7.70
C GLU A 52 17.83 -2.39 6.53
N GLU A 53 17.30 -2.77 5.38
CA GLU A 53 17.14 -1.83 4.25
C GLU A 53 16.21 -0.65 4.59
N SER A 54 15.32 -0.79 5.57
CA SER A 54 14.42 0.28 6.01
C SER A 54 15.19 1.51 6.48
N SER A 55 16.25 1.34 7.26
CA SER A 55 17.09 2.44 7.73
C SER A 55 17.86 3.10 6.59
N ILE A 56 18.39 2.29 5.67
CA ILE A 56 19.10 2.79 4.48
C ILE A 56 18.16 3.62 3.59
N ILE A 57 16.92 3.16 3.41
CA ILE A 57 15.91 3.90 2.65
C ILE A 57 15.65 5.27 3.29
N LEU A 58 15.49 5.32 4.62
CA LEU A 58 15.25 6.58 5.32
C LEU A 58 16.42 7.55 5.20
N GLU A 59 17.67 7.06 5.26
CA GLU A 59 18.86 7.87 5.00
C GLU A 59 18.88 8.42 3.57
N ARG A 60 18.62 7.57 2.57
CA ARG A 60 18.59 7.96 1.16
C ARG A 60 17.49 8.97 0.83
N LEU A 61 16.33 8.87 1.50
CA LEU A 61 15.25 9.83 1.33
C LEU A 61 15.62 11.25 1.76
N GLN A 62 16.60 11.41 2.66
CA GLN A 62 17.10 12.72 3.07
C GLN A 62 17.91 13.44 1.98
N GLU A 63 18.44 12.69 1.00
CA GLU A 63 19.13 13.26 -0.16
C GLU A 63 18.17 14.02 -1.10
N TYR A 64 16.87 13.83 -0.93
CA TYR A 64 15.81 14.38 -1.78
C TYR A 64 14.73 15.09 -0.97
N ASN A 65 13.96 15.92 -1.63
CA ASN A 65 12.93 16.72 -0.99
C ASN A 65 11.57 16.00 -0.83
N GLY A 66 11.48 14.69 -1.09
CA GLY A 66 10.19 13.98 -1.12
C GLY A 66 9.38 14.10 0.17
N MET A 67 10.05 13.94 1.32
CA MET A 67 9.40 14.11 2.63
C MET A 67 8.98 15.56 2.88
N LYS A 68 9.81 16.52 2.49
CA LYS A 68 9.49 17.94 2.59
C LYS A 68 8.33 18.32 1.68
N GLU A 69 8.33 17.86 0.43
CA GLU A 69 7.21 18.10 -0.50
C GLU A 69 5.90 17.51 0.03
N MET A 70 5.94 16.36 0.71
CA MET A 70 4.77 15.78 1.36
C MET A 70 4.30 16.65 2.53
N ALA A 71 5.22 17.13 3.37
CA ALA A 71 4.90 18.01 4.48
C ALA A 71 4.27 19.31 3.99
N ASP A 72 4.86 19.94 2.98
CA ASP A 72 4.36 21.19 2.39
C ASP A 72 2.96 20.98 1.75
N PHE A 73 2.75 19.87 1.03
CA PHE A 73 1.48 19.58 0.36
C PHE A 73 0.33 19.35 1.35
N PHE A 74 0.58 18.65 2.44
CA PHE A 74 -0.43 18.37 3.46
C PHE A 74 -0.43 19.39 4.61
N GLN A 75 0.52 20.34 4.62
CA GLN A 75 0.68 21.37 5.66
C GLN A 75 0.88 20.75 7.04
N ILE A 76 1.77 19.75 7.13
CA ILE A 76 2.08 19.00 8.35
C ILE A 76 3.50 19.30 8.84
N ASP A 77 3.69 19.13 10.15
CA ASP A 77 4.97 19.20 10.84
C ASP A 77 5.49 17.75 11.02
N LEU A 78 6.56 17.38 10.31
CA LEU A 78 7.10 16.03 10.31
C LEU A 78 7.52 15.54 11.70
N ASP A 79 7.92 16.45 12.60
CA ASP A 79 8.34 16.08 13.96
C ASP A 79 7.18 15.51 14.81
N LYS A 80 5.95 15.67 14.34
CA LYS A 80 4.75 15.10 14.98
C LYS A 80 4.36 13.72 14.44
N TYR A 81 5.15 13.15 13.52
CA TYR A 81 4.84 11.88 12.87
C TYR A 81 5.94 10.85 13.06
N HIS A 82 5.52 9.64 13.35
CA HIS A 82 6.37 8.46 13.25
C HIS A 82 6.42 8.00 11.79
N VAL A 83 7.62 7.69 11.31
CA VAL A 83 7.85 7.23 9.92
C VAL A 83 8.08 5.73 9.91
N SER A 84 7.20 5.00 9.23
CA SER A 84 7.30 3.56 9.00
C SER A 84 7.62 3.25 7.54
N VAL A 85 8.45 2.24 7.28
CA VAL A 85 8.86 1.84 5.93
C VAL A 85 8.40 0.43 5.63
N GLY A 86 7.60 0.28 4.59
CA GLY A 86 7.13 -1.00 4.08
C GLY A 86 7.31 -1.14 2.58
N CYS A 87 7.00 -2.31 2.06
CA CYS A 87 6.99 -2.57 0.62
C CYS A 87 5.85 -3.50 0.25
N ASN A 88 5.12 -3.13 -0.80
CA ASN A 88 4.12 -3.98 -1.43
C ASN A 88 4.64 -4.47 -2.78
N VAL A 89 4.53 -5.77 -3.01
CA VAL A 89 4.95 -6.40 -4.27
C VAL A 89 3.73 -6.90 -5.02
N ASN A 90 3.52 -6.34 -6.21
CA ASN A 90 2.44 -6.73 -7.11
C ASN A 90 2.96 -7.78 -8.08
N LEU A 91 2.45 -9.02 -7.98
CA LEU A 91 2.91 -10.16 -8.77
C LEU A 91 2.33 -10.18 -10.18
N PRO A 92 3.04 -10.80 -11.15
CA PRO A 92 2.45 -11.16 -12.44
C PRO A 92 1.13 -11.91 -12.28
N GLY A 93 0.10 -11.51 -13.02
CA GLY A 93 -1.23 -12.12 -12.95
C GLY A 93 -2.05 -11.77 -11.70
N SER A 94 -1.59 -10.82 -10.88
CA SER A 94 -2.33 -10.33 -9.72
C SER A 94 -3.74 -9.86 -10.07
N LYS A 95 -4.63 -9.88 -9.10
CA LYS A 95 -6.04 -9.51 -9.25
C LYS A 95 -6.27 -8.04 -8.88
N LEU A 96 -7.37 -7.49 -9.37
CA LEU A 96 -7.81 -6.16 -8.99
C LEU A 96 -8.17 -6.15 -7.50
N GLN A 97 -7.54 -5.27 -6.71
CA GLN A 97 -7.93 -5.09 -5.31
C GLN A 97 -9.32 -4.45 -5.21
N HIS A 98 -10.03 -4.77 -4.13
CA HIS A 98 -11.23 -3.99 -3.79
C HIS A 98 -10.83 -2.54 -3.49
N ILE A 99 -11.73 -1.63 -3.76
CA ILE A 99 -11.53 -0.22 -3.44
C ILE A 99 -11.60 -0.03 -1.91
N HIS A 100 -10.65 0.70 -1.33
CA HIS A 100 -10.52 0.92 0.10
C HIS A 100 -9.78 2.23 0.37
N TYR A 101 -9.72 2.62 1.61
CA TYR A 101 -8.76 3.56 2.19
C TYR A 101 -7.95 2.82 3.25
N ASP A 102 -6.75 3.32 3.57
CA ASP A 102 -5.86 2.68 4.54
C ASP A 102 -6.18 3.15 5.96
N GLY A 103 -6.08 2.22 6.92
CA GLY A 103 -6.24 2.53 8.33
C GLY A 103 -7.65 2.95 8.76
N ASP A 104 -7.72 3.73 9.84
CA ASP A 104 -8.96 4.33 10.32
C ASP A 104 -9.11 5.75 9.76
N TYR A 105 -10.29 6.05 9.23
CA TYR A 105 -10.56 7.36 8.63
C TYR A 105 -10.41 8.53 9.61
N ASP A 106 -10.64 8.30 10.88
CA ASP A 106 -10.54 9.32 11.92
C ASP A 106 -9.07 9.60 12.32
N GLU A 107 -8.13 8.84 11.76
CA GLU A 107 -6.70 9.00 12.01
C GLU A 107 -5.99 9.67 10.83
N GLU A 108 -5.22 10.70 11.16
CA GLU A 108 -4.43 11.42 10.18
C GLU A 108 -3.14 10.66 9.89
N SER A 109 -3.05 10.12 8.67
CA SER A 109 -1.83 9.50 8.18
C SER A 109 -1.63 9.76 6.70
N PHE A 110 -0.37 9.74 6.27
CA PHE A 110 0.02 10.05 4.90
C PHE A 110 1.00 9.01 4.39
N ILE A 111 0.99 8.78 3.10
CA ILE A 111 1.81 7.75 2.47
C ILE A 111 2.55 8.35 1.28
N LEU A 112 3.86 8.11 1.27
CA LEU A 112 4.71 8.31 0.10
C LEU A 112 4.98 6.95 -0.53
N ASN A 113 4.43 6.74 -1.72
CA ASN A 113 4.67 5.55 -2.52
C ASN A 113 5.81 5.81 -3.50
N ILE A 114 6.84 4.95 -3.51
CA ILE A 114 7.98 5.05 -4.43
C ILE A 114 8.15 3.72 -5.16
N PRO A 115 7.93 3.67 -6.48
CA PRO A 115 8.12 2.46 -7.26
C PRO A 115 9.60 2.16 -7.48
N LEU A 116 9.96 0.88 -7.40
CA LEU A 116 11.33 0.41 -7.69
C LEU A 116 11.60 0.12 -9.17
N ILE A 117 10.55 0.16 -9.98
CA ILE A 117 10.58 0.15 -11.45
C ILE A 117 9.49 1.09 -11.94
N ASP A 118 9.55 1.52 -13.17
CA ASP A 118 8.47 2.31 -13.77
C ASP A 118 7.12 1.64 -13.57
N THR A 119 6.18 2.40 -13.05
CA THR A 119 4.82 1.92 -12.80
C THR A 119 3.88 2.41 -13.88
N THR A 120 3.30 1.46 -14.61
CA THR A 120 2.42 1.69 -15.74
C THR A 120 1.05 1.04 -15.52
N LYS A 121 0.10 1.36 -16.39
CA LYS A 121 -1.21 0.69 -16.40
C LYS A 121 -1.09 -0.83 -16.59
N MET A 122 -0.02 -1.28 -17.23
CA MET A 122 0.20 -2.69 -17.52
C MET A 122 0.74 -3.47 -16.33
N ASN A 123 1.59 -2.86 -15.48
CA ASN A 123 2.19 -3.54 -14.33
C ASN A 123 1.58 -3.19 -12.97
N GLY A 124 0.36 -2.62 -12.97
CA GLY A 124 -0.39 -2.45 -11.74
C GLY A 124 -0.30 -1.07 -11.10
N ALA A 125 -0.30 0.01 -11.92
CA ALA A 125 -0.42 1.37 -11.43
C ALA A 125 -1.65 1.56 -10.54
N ILE A 126 -1.46 2.26 -9.42
CA ILE A 126 -2.52 2.46 -8.43
C ILE A 126 -3.69 3.26 -9.03
N LYS A 127 -4.92 2.85 -8.73
CA LYS A 127 -6.11 3.65 -8.97
C LYS A 127 -6.47 4.41 -7.71
N ILE A 128 -6.70 5.73 -7.84
CA ILE A 128 -7.09 6.61 -6.75
C ILE A 128 -8.29 7.45 -7.16
N ILE A 129 -9.11 7.83 -6.19
CA ILE A 129 -10.24 8.74 -6.39
C ILE A 129 -9.85 10.10 -5.81
N PRO A 130 -9.68 11.13 -6.65
CA PRO A 130 -9.39 12.48 -6.18
C PRO A 130 -10.43 12.98 -5.17
N GLU A 131 -10.00 13.80 -4.20
CA GLU A 131 -10.85 14.45 -3.19
C GLU A 131 -11.65 13.49 -2.29
N SER A 132 -11.46 12.17 -2.43
CA SER A 132 -12.23 11.20 -1.65
C SER A 132 -11.84 11.15 -0.18
N HIS A 133 -10.71 11.72 0.20
CA HIS A 133 -10.21 11.84 1.58
C HIS A 133 -10.95 12.89 2.40
N THR A 134 -11.70 13.79 1.77
CA THR A 134 -12.35 14.93 2.46
C THR A 134 -13.64 14.55 3.19
N ILE A 135 -14.26 13.44 2.82
CA ILE A 135 -15.55 13.02 3.38
C ILE A 135 -15.49 11.54 3.72
N LYS A 136 -15.69 11.22 5.01
CA LYS A 136 -15.83 9.85 5.48
C LYS A 136 -17.07 9.20 4.85
N ARG A 137 -16.87 8.04 4.25
CA ARG A 137 -17.95 7.27 3.62
C ARG A 137 -17.84 5.80 4.00
N SER A 138 -18.99 5.19 4.31
CA SER A 138 -19.08 3.73 4.30
C SER A 138 -18.97 3.19 2.87
N TYR A 139 -18.76 1.89 2.71
CA TYR A 139 -18.72 1.27 1.38
C TYR A 139 -20.03 1.46 0.61
N LEU A 140 -21.17 1.38 1.28
CA LEU A 140 -22.47 1.71 0.67
C LEU A 140 -22.54 3.18 0.23
N GLY A 141 -22.09 4.10 1.09
CA GLY A 141 -22.01 5.53 0.76
C GLY A 141 -21.09 5.80 -0.43
N TYR A 142 -19.97 5.06 -0.53
CA TYR A 142 -19.10 5.10 -1.71
C TYR A 142 -19.85 4.71 -3.00
N ILE A 143 -20.59 3.59 -2.99
CA ILE A 143 -21.37 3.14 -4.16
C ILE A 143 -22.43 4.18 -4.55
N LEU A 144 -23.22 4.64 -3.59
CA LEU A 144 -24.33 5.55 -3.84
C LEU A 144 -23.88 6.95 -4.27
N SER A 145 -22.72 7.41 -3.82
CA SER A 145 -22.19 8.74 -4.18
C SER A 145 -21.74 8.89 -5.63
N GLY A 146 -21.57 7.77 -6.35
CA GLY A 146 -21.09 7.78 -7.74
C GLY A 146 -19.63 8.25 -7.90
N ILE A 147 -18.88 8.47 -6.82
CA ILE A 147 -17.46 8.92 -6.88
C ILE A 147 -16.55 7.91 -7.59
N SER A 148 -16.97 6.65 -7.69
CA SER A 148 -16.26 5.60 -8.44
C SER A 148 -15.98 5.97 -9.90
N LYS A 149 -16.81 6.86 -10.49
CA LYS A 149 -16.63 7.36 -11.86
C LYS A 149 -15.43 8.30 -12.01
N LYS A 150 -14.93 8.86 -10.91
CA LYS A 150 -13.79 9.79 -10.87
C LYS A 150 -12.43 9.08 -10.68
N THR A 151 -12.38 7.76 -10.77
CA THR A 151 -11.13 6.99 -10.55
C THR A 151 -10.09 7.32 -11.61
N LEU A 152 -8.90 7.70 -11.16
CA LEU A 152 -7.72 7.92 -12.00
C LEU A 152 -6.69 6.81 -11.75
N GLN A 153 -5.99 6.39 -12.79
CA GLN A 153 -4.87 5.46 -12.68
C GLN A 153 -3.56 6.24 -12.82
N ILE A 154 -2.71 6.15 -11.81
CA ILE A 154 -1.52 6.98 -11.66
C ILE A 154 -0.28 6.16 -12.05
N GLU A 155 0.34 6.55 -13.15
CA GLU A 155 1.64 6.02 -13.59
C GLU A 155 2.75 6.88 -12.97
N SER A 156 3.90 6.28 -12.70
CA SER A 156 5.02 6.99 -12.09
C SER A 156 6.35 6.34 -12.47
N ASN A 157 7.39 7.14 -12.66
CA ASN A 157 8.72 6.65 -13.00
C ASN A 157 9.41 6.03 -11.78
N GLN A 158 10.37 5.15 -12.03
CA GLN A 158 11.25 4.55 -11.02
C GLN A 158 11.85 5.63 -10.10
N GLY A 159 11.78 5.42 -8.79
CA GLY A 159 12.34 6.34 -7.80
C GLY A 159 11.56 7.65 -7.58
N HIS A 160 10.51 7.93 -8.35
CA HIS A 160 9.65 9.10 -8.18
C HIS A 160 8.55 8.84 -7.15
N GLY A 161 8.08 9.89 -6.48
CA GLY A 161 7.10 9.77 -5.40
C GLY A 161 5.66 10.01 -5.84
N LEU A 162 4.75 9.26 -5.26
CA LEU A 162 3.33 9.56 -5.20
C LEU A 162 2.95 9.78 -3.73
N ILE A 163 2.74 11.03 -3.32
CA ILE A 163 2.23 11.34 -1.98
C ILE A 163 0.70 11.29 -1.99
N ARG A 164 0.13 10.72 -0.93
CA ARG A 164 -1.33 10.63 -0.77
C ARG A 164 -1.76 10.60 0.70
N SER A 165 -2.98 11.06 0.97
CA SER A 165 -3.66 10.77 2.23
C SER A 165 -4.01 9.28 2.29
N SER A 166 -3.85 8.65 3.46
CA SER A 166 -4.32 7.29 3.69
C SER A 166 -5.84 7.16 3.51
N ASN A 167 -6.57 8.24 3.79
CA ASN A 167 -8.04 8.32 3.66
C ASN A 167 -8.53 8.44 2.21
N ALA A 168 -7.63 8.62 1.23
CA ALA A 168 -8.03 8.62 -0.16
C ALA A 168 -8.42 7.22 -0.62
N TRP A 169 -9.62 7.06 -1.16
CA TRP A 169 -10.09 5.79 -1.72
C TRP A 169 -9.23 5.38 -2.90
N HIS A 170 -8.65 4.21 -2.81
CA HIS A 170 -7.72 3.69 -3.81
C HIS A 170 -7.77 2.16 -3.92
N ARG A 171 -7.04 1.62 -4.89
CA ARG A 171 -6.83 0.18 -5.04
C ARG A 171 -5.63 -0.13 -5.92
N GLY A 172 -4.97 -1.25 -5.67
CA GLY A 172 -4.01 -1.85 -6.60
C GLY A 172 -4.72 -2.43 -7.83
N THR A 173 -4.10 -2.28 -8.99
CA THR A 173 -4.60 -2.86 -10.25
C THR A 173 -3.79 -4.09 -10.64
N PRO A 174 -4.32 -4.94 -11.55
CA PRO A 174 -3.61 -6.14 -11.98
C PRO A 174 -2.28 -5.83 -12.64
N ASN A 175 -1.27 -6.61 -12.32
CA ASN A 175 -0.03 -6.66 -13.07
C ASN A 175 -0.16 -7.69 -14.20
N ARG A 176 -0.17 -7.21 -15.44
CA ARG A 176 -0.31 -8.01 -16.67
C ARG A 176 1.03 -8.29 -17.35
N THR A 177 2.13 -7.90 -16.71
CA THR A 177 3.48 -8.20 -17.18
C THR A 177 4.01 -9.48 -16.54
N ASN A 178 5.18 -9.91 -16.94
CA ASN A 178 5.89 -11.07 -16.37
C ASN A 178 6.92 -10.69 -15.29
N VAL A 179 6.98 -9.43 -14.89
CA VAL A 179 7.92 -8.89 -13.90
C VAL A 179 7.16 -8.47 -12.65
N ILE A 180 7.67 -8.78 -11.47
CA ILE A 180 7.11 -8.26 -10.21
C ILE A 180 7.21 -6.74 -10.17
N ARG A 181 6.26 -6.07 -9.51
CA ARG A 181 6.30 -4.62 -9.33
C ARG A 181 6.32 -4.27 -7.82
N PRO A 182 7.52 -4.14 -7.23
CA PRO A 182 7.67 -3.64 -5.88
C PRO A 182 7.43 -2.14 -5.79
N MET A 183 6.83 -1.71 -4.69
CA MET A 183 6.57 -0.31 -4.37
C MET A 183 6.81 -0.08 -2.89
N LEU A 184 7.70 0.83 -2.56
CA LEU A 184 7.92 1.27 -1.19
C LEU A 184 6.72 2.09 -0.71
N ASN A 185 6.40 1.95 0.56
CA ASN A 185 5.39 2.73 1.26
C ASN A 185 6.03 3.35 2.49
N ILE A 186 6.29 4.63 2.43
CA ILE A 186 6.75 5.42 3.58
C ILE A 186 5.50 6.02 4.20
N VAL A 187 5.14 5.54 5.39
CA VAL A 187 3.89 5.90 6.05
C VAL A 187 4.19 6.80 7.24
N LEU A 188 3.51 7.92 7.30
CA LEU A 188 3.55 8.86 8.41
C LEU A 188 2.31 8.64 9.29
N TYR A 189 2.53 8.20 10.52
CA TYR A 189 1.50 8.10 11.55
C TYR A 189 1.69 9.19 12.59
N LYS A 190 0.63 9.91 12.94
CA LYS A 190 0.69 10.91 14.01
C LYS A 190 1.12 10.25 15.33
N ILE A 191 2.13 10.80 16.02
CA ILE A 191 2.76 10.16 17.19
C ILE A 191 1.76 9.84 18.30
N ASP A 192 0.76 10.69 18.51
CA ASP A 192 -0.24 10.52 19.57
C ASP A 192 -1.40 9.61 19.16
N SER A 193 -1.38 9.02 17.95
CA SER A 193 -2.43 8.14 17.49
C SER A 193 -2.26 6.71 18.04
N PRO A 194 -3.35 5.97 18.28
CA PRO A 194 -3.28 4.56 18.64
C PRO A 194 -2.50 3.72 17.64
N TYR A 195 -2.61 4.02 16.33
CA TYR A 195 -1.90 3.31 15.27
C TYR A 195 -0.39 3.52 15.28
N SER A 196 0.10 4.68 15.75
CA SER A 196 1.54 4.90 15.85
C SER A 196 2.20 3.95 16.84
N LYS A 197 1.51 3.60 17.93
CA LYS A 197 2.03 2.65 18.94
C LYS A 197 2.19 1.25 18.35
N ASP A 198 1.21 0.80 17.57
CA ASP A 198 1.29 -0.49 16.89
C ASP A 198 2.34 -0.45 15.76
N ALA A 199 2.40 0.64 14.98
CA ALA A 199 3.41 0.83 13.94
C ALA A 199 4.84 0.84 14.52
N ILE A 200 5.09 1.54 15.62
CA ILE A 200 6.39 1.56 16.31
C ILE A 200 6.78 0.15 16.76
N LYS A 201 5.83 -0.61 17.32
CA LYS A 201 6.07 -1.99 17.75
C LYS A 201 6.40 -2.89 16.57
N ASP A 202 5.64 -2.79 15.49
CA ASP A 202 5.87 -3.56 14.27
C ASP A 202 7.20 -3.17 13.61
N ASP A 203 7.57 -1.90 13.58
CA ASP A 203 8.83 -1.44 13.03
C ASP A 203 10.04 -1.99 13.80
N LEU A 204 9.96 -2.11 15.12
CA LEU A 204 11.02 -2.74 15.93
C LEU A 204 11.31 -4.18 15.49
N GLU A 205 10.34 -4.87 14.92
CA GLU A 205 10.48 -6.22 14.37
C GLU A 205 10.84 -6.19 12.89
N TYR A 206 10.19 -5.32 12.11
CA TYR A 206 10.30 -5.30 10.65
C TYR A 206 11.54 -4.59 10.13
N THR A 207 12.20 -3.76 10.92
CA THR A 207 13.49 -3.13 10.59
C THR A 207 14.70 -4.02 10.86
N LYS A 208 14.51 -5.22 11.44
CA LYS A 208 15.60 -6.14 11.74
C LYS A 208 15.74 -7.24 10.69
N GLY A 209 16.99 -7.63 10.45
CA GLY A 209 17.36 -8.76 9.61
C GLY A 209 17.23 -8.47 8.11
N LYS A 210 17.16 -9.54 7.32
CA LYS A 210 17.14 -9.47 5.88
C LYS A 210 15.72 -9.21 5.33
N ILE A 211 15.66 -8.83 4.05
CA ILE A 211 14.41 -8.77 3.28
C ILE A 211 13.71 -10.13 3.35
N ARG A 212 12.43 -10.13 3.62
CA ARG A 212 11.58 -11.33 3.67
C ARG A 212 10.13 -11.00 3.33
N PHE A 213 9.39 -11.97 2.87
CA PHE A 213 7.94 -11.83 2.70
C PHE A 213 7.21 -12.27 3.98
N ARG A 214 6.06 -11.66 4.26
CA ARG A 214 5.25 -12.06 5.41
C ARG A 214 4.58 -13.39 5.13
N ASP A 215 4.73 -14.31 6.08
CA ASP A 215 4.03 -15.59 6.04
C ASP A 215 2.53 -15.41 6.17
N ASN A 216 1.80 -16.25 5.47
CA ASN A 216 0.36 -16.30 5.62
C ASN A 216 -0.08 -17.46 6.52
N TRP A 217 0.50 -17.53 7.72
CA TRP A 217 0.12 -18.52 8.72
C TRP A 217 -1.40 -18.52 8.98
N TYR A 218 -2.01 -17.35 9.01
CA TYR A 218 -3.43 -17.20 9.27
C TYR A 218 -4.31 -17.81 8.16
N LEU A 219 -3.92 -17.68 6.89
CA LEU A 219 -4.59 -18.37 5.77
C LEU A 219 -4.36 -19.87 5.80
N ALA A 220 -3.21 -20.33 6.30
CA ALA A 220 -2.91 -21.75 6.41
C ALA A 220 -3.82 -22.44 7.44
N THR A 221 -4.26 -21.74 8.49
CA THR A 221 -4.95 -22.31 9.65
C THR A 221 -6.44 -21.97 9.74
N SER A 222 -6.92 -20.90 9.09
CA SER A 222 -8.30 -20.41 9.23
C SER A 222 -9.12 -20.59 7.96
N LEU A 223 -10.02 -21.57 7.95
CA LEU A 223 -10.97 -21.79 6.85
C LEU A 223 -11.84 -20.56 6.51
N PRO A 224 -12.40 -19.81 7.49
CA PRO A 224 -13.20 -18.63 7.18
C PRO A 224 -12.42 -17.55 6.43
N ARG A 225 -11.15 -17.34 6.77
CA ARG A 225 -10.31 -16.34 6.11
C ARG A 225 -9.95 -16.76 4.69
N ARG A 226 -9.68 -18.06 4.46
CA ARG A 226 -9.48 -18.58 3.10
C ARG A 226 -10.72 -18.34 2.24
N LEU A 227 -11.89 -18.67 2.76
CA LEU A 227 -13.15 -18.46 2.04
C LEU A 227 -13.39 -16.98 1.73
N GLN A 228 -13.06 -16.09 2.67
CA GLN A 228 -13.15 -14.64 2.44
C GLN A 228 -12.21 -14.16 1.34
N GLU A 229 -10.96 -14.61 1.32
CA GLU A 229 -10.01 -14.24 0.26
C GLU A 229 -10.38 -14.86 -1.10
N TYR A 230 -10.84 -16.11 -1.11
CA TYR A 230 -11.38 -16.71 -2.33
C TYR A 230 -12.59 -15.95 -2.85
N ALA A 231 -13.54 -15.59 -1.98
CA ALA A 231 -14.69 -14.78 -2.35
C ALA A 231 -14.27 -13.41 -2.90
N TYR A 232 -13.28 -12.78 -2.28
CA TYR A 232 -12.72 -11.51 -2.74
C TYR A 232 -12.14 -11.60 -4.15
N VAL A 233 -11.35 -12.66 -4.44
CA VAL A 233 -10.64 -12.83 -5.72
C VAL A 233 -11.54 -13.36 -6.83
N TYR A 234 -12.36 -14.37 -6.54
CA TYR A 234 -13.11 -15.11 -7.56
C TYR A 234 -14.59 -14.77 -7.62
N PHE A 235 -15.14 -14.17 -6.57
CA PHE A 235 -16.55 -13.76 -6.48
C PHE A 235 -16.69 -12.30 -6.06
N PRO A 236 -16.14 -11.33 -6.84
CA PRO A 236 -16.05 -9.93 -6.41
C PRO A 236 -17.43 -9.28 -6.17
N LEU A 237 -18.48 -9.73 -6.86
CA LEU A 237 -19.85 -9.23 -6.61
C LEU A 237 -20.37 -9.69 -5.25
N PHE A 238 -20.15 -10.95 -4.88
CA PHE A 238 -20.52 -11.47 -3.57
C PHE A 238 -19.74 -10.77 -2.46
N HIS A 239 -18.44 -10.58 -2.64
CA HIS A 239 -17.62 -9.82 -1.70
C HIS A 239 -18.11 -8.37 -1.56
N SER A 240 -18.45 -7.70 -2.67
CA SER A 240 -19.03 -6.36 -2.63
C SER A 240 -20.36 -6.32 -1.89
N PHE A 241 -21.22 -7.30 -2.08
CA PHE A 241 -22.48 -7.45 -1.36
C PHE A 241 -22.25 -7.62 0.16
N THR A 242 -21.31 -8.47 0.56
CA THR A 242 -20.97 -8.64 1.99
C THR A 242 -20.42 -7.35 2.61
N ARG A 243 -19.67 -6.53 1.87
CA ARG A 243 -19.21 -5.22 2.31
C ARG A 243 -20.36 -4.23 2.49
N VAL A 244 -21.32 -4.22 1.57
CA VAL A 244 -22.54 -3.40 1.73
C VAL A 244 -23.27 -3.79 3.01
N ILE A 245 -23.50 -5.09 3.24
CA ILE A 245 -24.15 -5.56 4.48
C ILE A 245 -23.34 -5.13 5.71
N LYS A 246 -22.03 -5.36 5.73
CA LYS A 246 -21.17 -4.94 6.84
C LYS A 246 -21.26 -3.44 7.10
N SER A 247 -21.33 -2.62 6.05
CA SER A 247 -21.42 -1.17 6.19
C SER A 247 -22.75 -0.65 6.75
N LEU A 248 -23.80 -1.47 6.73
CA LEU A 248 -25.08 -1.17 7.41
C LEU A 248 -24.98 -1.35 8.92
N PHE A 249 -24.07 -2.22 9.40
CA PHE A 249 -23.94 -2.57 10.81
C PHE A 249 -22.66 -2.03 11.47
N ARG A 250 -21.72 -1.50 10.69
CA ARG A 250 -20.45 -0.95 11.19
C ARG A 250 -20.18 0.42 10.60
N THR A 251 -19.81 1.35 11.47
CA THR A 251 -19.38 2.70 11.06
C THR A 251 -17.94 2.72 10.53
N LYS A 252 -17.18 1.62 10.70
CA LYS A 252 -15.77 1.50 10.28
C LYS A 252 -15.62 0.35 9.27
N ASP A 253 -15.18 0.66 8.04
CA ASP A 253 -14.66 -0.33 7.08
C ASP A 253 -13.18 -0.59 7.44
N ILE A 254 -12.96 -1.38 8.48
CA ILE A 254 -11.62 -1.89 8.81
C ILE A 254 -11.38 -3.13 7.95
N LEU A 255 -10.24 -3.14 7.25
CA LEU A 255 -9.69 -4.30 6.55
C LEU A 255 -9.49 -5.51 7.47
#